data_3bf08c7dd6d40471ee1130bbb7b0beae
#
_entry.id   3bf08c7dd6d40471ee1130bbb7b0beae
#
_cell.length_a   1.000
_cell.length_b   1.000
_cell.length_c   1.000
_cell.angle_alpha   90.00
_cell.angle_beta   90.00
_cell.angle_gamma   90.00
#
_symmetry.space_group_name_H-M   'P 1'
#
loop_
_entity.id
_entity.type
_entity.pdbx_description
1 polymer ?
#
loop_
_entity_poly.entity_id
_entity_poly.type
_entity_poly.pdbx_seq_one_letter_code
_entity_poly.pdbx_strand_id
1 'polypeptide(L)' 'MHSDHIKTRSKIKEIAEIKTFNQLIDACTLTDEDKELLRMHYLQGKDFRYIGDMLGFSESTVKRRHRKALQKLNRIL' A
#
# COMPACT_ATOMS: atom_id res chain seq x y z
N MET A 1 14.40 0.45 28.98
CA MET A 1 14.63 1.80 28.48
C MET A 1 15.04 1.85 27.02
N HIS A 2 15.87 0.94 26.56
CA HIS A 2 16.17 0.86 25.12
C HIS A 2 14.92 0.61 24.27
N SER A 3 13.93 -0.10 24.81
CA SER A 3 12.71 -0.42 24.09
C SER A 3 11.86 0.83 23.77
N ASP A 4 11.84 1.83 24.64
CA ASP A 4 11.04 3.04 24.41
C ASP A 4 11.66 3.91 23.30
N HIS A 5 12.97 4.02 23.24
CA HIS A 5 13.68 4.68 22.17
C HIS A 5 13.45 4.00 20.83
N ILE A 6 13.54 2.68 20.81
CA ILE A 6 13.33 1.88 19.60
C ILE A 6 11.89 2.04 19.12
N LYS A 7 10.91 1.99 20.02
CA LYS A 7 9.49 2.17 19.66
C LYS A 7 9.22 3.56 19.07
N THR A 8 9.80 4.60 19.67
CA THR A 8 9.64 5.96 19.16
C THR A 8 10.24 6.11 17.77
N ARG A 9 11.44 5.59 17.55
CA ARG A 9 12.10 5.59 16.25
C ARG A 9 11.28 4.84 15.19
N SER A 10 10.77 3.66 15.56
CA SER A 10 9.95 2.85 14.66
C SER A 10 8.67 3.57 14.27
N LYS A 11 8.02 4.26 15.20
CA LYS A 11 6.81 5.04 14.91
C LYS A 11 7.09 6.20 13.96
N ILE A 12 8.17 6.94 14.18
CA ILE A 12 8.56 8.05 13.32
C ILE A 12 8.87 7.55 11.92
N LYS A 13 9.63 6.46 11.82
CA LYS A 13 9.96 5.84 10.54
C LYS A 13 8.72 5.35 9.82
N GLU A 14 7.80 4.70 10.53
CA GLU A 14 6.54 4.21 10.00
C GLU A 14 5.68 5.35 9.45
N ILE A 15 5.57 6.45 10.19
CA ILE A 15 4.83 7.64 9.73
C ILE A 15 5.46 8.20 8.46
N ALA A 16 6.78 8.30 8.41
CA ALA A 16 7.49 8.79 7.24
C ALA A 16 7.30 7.87 6.04
N GLU A 17 7.35 6.56 6.24
CA GLU A 17 7.12 5.56 5.20
C GLU A 17 5.70 5.63 4.65
N ILE A 18 4.70 5.77 5.50
CA ILE A 18 3.29 5.92 5.11
C ILE A 18 3.11 7.18 4.27
N LYS A 19 3.66 8.31 4.71
CA LYS A 19 3.57 9.57 3.99
C LYS A 19 4.22 9.46 2.61
N THR A 20 5.42 8.90 2.55
CA THR A 20 6.15 8.68 1.30
C THR A 20 5.37 7.74 0.37
N PHE A 21 4.83 6.67 0.91
CA PHE A 21 4.02 5.73 0.15
C PHE A 21 2.80 6.40 -0.46
N ASN A 22 2.06 7.19 0.31
CA ASN A 22 0.90 7.92 -0.18
C ASN A 22 1.27 8.94 -1.26
N GLN A 23 2.39 9.65 -1.09
CA GLN A 23 2.89 10.58 -2.10
C GLN A 23 3.23 9.85 -3.40
N LEU A 24 3.86 8.69 -3.30
CA LEU A 24 4.21 7.87 -4.45
C LEU A 24 2.96 7.38 -5.20
N ILE A 25 1.98 6.90 -4.47
CA ILE A 25 0.70 6.45 -5.04
C ILE A 25 0.00 7.60 -5.76
N ASP A 26 -0.04 8.78 -5.15
CA ASP A 26 -0.70 9.94 -5.72
C ASP A 26 0.05 10.49 -6.94
N ALA A 27 1.36 10.27 -7.02
CA ALA A 27 2.17 10.64 -8.18
C ALA A 27 1.98 9.68 -9.37
N CYS A 28 1.43 8.49 -9.14
CA CYS A 28 1.15 7.51 -10.19
C CYS A 28 -0.22 7.73 -10.83
N THR A 29 -0.31 7.42 -12.12
CA THR A 29 -1.61 7.39 -12.82
C THR A 29 -2.31 6.08 -12.52
N LEU A 30 -2.95 6.01 -11.37
CA LEU A 30 -3.70 4.84 -10.90
C LEU A 30 -5.17 5.21 -10.74
N THR A 31 -6.05 4.22 -10.91
CA THR A 31 -7.46 4.40 -10.55
C THR A 31 -7.60 4.50 -9.04
N ASP A 32 -8.70 5.09 -8.56
CA ASP A 32 -8.97 5.17 -7.13
C ASP A 32 -9.02 3.78 -6.48
N GLU A 33 -9.57 2.79 -7.17
CA GLU A 33 -9.64 1.41 -6.72
C GLU A 33 -8.24 0.79 -6.55
N ASP A 34 -7.34 1.04 -7.52
CA ASP A 34 -5.98 0.54 -7.44
C ASP A 34 -5.17 1.22 -6.33
N LYS A 35 -5.39 2.51 -6.12
CA LYS A 35 -4.79 3.23 -4.99
C LYS A 35 -5.26 2.63 -3.66
N GLU A 36 -6.55 2.38 -3.53
CA GLU A 36 -7.13 1.79 -2.33
C GLU A 36 -6.61 0.37 -2.09
N LEU A 37 -6.49 -0.43 -3.15
CA LEU A 37 -5.91 -1.76 -3.10
C LEU A 37 -4.49 -1.72 -2.50
N LEU A 38 -3.66 -0.81 -3.00
CA LEU A 38 -2.29 -0.67 -2.52
C LEU A 38 -2.24 -0.23 -1.05
N ARG A 39 -3.10 0.71 -0.66
CA ARG A 39 -3.17 1.16 0.73
C ARG A 39 -3.61 0.03 1.66
N MET A 40 -4.64 -0.71 1.29
CA MET A 40 -5.13 -1.83 2.09
C MET A 40 -4.07 -2.91 2.25
N HIS A 41 -3.35 -3.23 1.19
CA HIS A 41 -2.36 -4.29 1.23
C HIS A 41 -1.09 -3.87 1.99
N TYR A 42 -0.52 -2.71 1.65
CA TYR A 42 0.78 -2.30 2.19
C TYR A 42 0.70 -1.53 3.50
N LEU A 43 -0.34 -0.73 3.71
CA LEU A 43 -0.47 0.06 4.94
C LEU A 43 -1.31 -0.64 6.00
N GLN A 44 -2.31 -1.42 5.61
CA GLN A 44 -3.22 -2.09 6.54
C GLN A 44 -2.94 -3.58 6.68
N GLY A 45 -2.04 -4.15 5.86
CA GLY A 45 -1.68 -5.56 5.94
C GLY A 45 -2.79 -6.53 5.54
N LYS A 46 -3.74 -6.09 4.71
CA LYS A 46 -4.85 -6.95 4.27
C LYS A 46 -4.41 -7.85 3.12
N ASP A 47 -4.95 -9.07 3.08
CA ASP A 47 -4.69 -9.99 1.99
C ASP A 47 -5.56 -9.69 0.77
N PHE A 48 -5.24 -10.31 -0.35
CA PHE A 48 -5.94 -10.05 -1.61
C PHE A 48 -7.39 -10.50 -1.60
N ARG A 49 -7.70 -11.54 -0.85
CA ARG A 49 -9.07 -12.04 -0.72
C ARG A 49 -9.94 -11.02 0.00
N TYR A 50 -9.45 -10.48 1.10
CA TYR A 50 -10.14 -9.42 1.85
C TYR A 50 -10.35 -8.19 0.98
N ILE A 51 -9.31 -7.76 0.28
CA ILE A 51 -9.37 -6.59 -0.59
C ILE A 51 -10.40 -6.80 -1.71
N GLY A 52 -10.42 -7.99 -2.30
CA GLY A 52 -11.40 -8.33 -3.31
C GLY A 52 -12.83 -8.26 -2.79
N ASP A 53 -13.07 -8.79 -1.59
CA ASP A 53 -14.38 -8.72 -0.95
C ASP A 53 -14.80 -7.26 -0.71
N MET A 54 -13.88 -6.41 -0.29
CA MET A 54 -14.18 -4.99 0.00
C MET A 54 -14.39 -4.16 -1.26
N LEU A 55 -13.63 -4.43 -2.32
CA LEU A 55 -13.69 -3.66 -3.56
C LEU A 55 -14.62 -4.26 -4.63
N GLY A 56 -15.17 -5.44 -4.37
CA GLY A 56 -16.06 -6.11 -5.32
C GLY A 56 -15.33 -6.82 -6.46
N PHE A 57 -14.09 -7.29 -6.21
CA PHE A 57 -13.30 -8.03 -7.19
C PHE A 57 -13.02 -9.45 -6.71
N SER A 58 -12.79 -10.36 -7.67
CA SER A 58 -12.24 -11.67 -7.34
C SER A 58 -10.79 -11.54 -6.88
N GLU A 59 -10.32 -12.51 -6.11
CA GLU A 59 -8.92 -12.54 -5.66
C GLU A 59 -7.93 -12.50 -6.84
N SER A 60 -8.24 -13.25 -7.91
CA SER A 60 -7.41 -13.25 -9.13
C SER A 60 -7.32 -11.86 -9.76
N THR A 61 -8.43 -11.14 -9.80
CA THR A 61 -8.48 -9.77 -10.33
C THR A 61 -7.64 -8.83 -9.48
N VAL A 62 -7.72 -8.95 -8.15
CA VAL A 62 -6.90 -8.15 -7.24
C VAL A 62 -5.41 -8.41 -7.47
N LYS A 63 -5.01 -9.66 -7.59
CA LYS A 63 -3.61 -10.04 -7.87
C LYS A 63 -3.11 -9.43 -9.18
N ARG A 64 -3.92 -9.48 -10.22
CA ARG A 64 -3.59 -8.90 -11.52
C ARG A 64 -3.46 -7.38 -11.44
N ARG A 65 -4.41 -6.72 -10.80
CA ARG A 65 -4.38 -5.25 -10.60
C ARG A 65 -3.18 -4.83 -9.76
N HIS A 66 -2.88 -5.59 -8.73
CA HIS A 66 -1.71 -5.36 -7.88
C HIS A 66 -0.42 -5.40 -8.71
N ARG A 67 -0.26 -6.41 -9.55
CA ARG A 67 0.93 -6.55 -10.41
C ARG A 67 1.07 -5.37 -11.36
N LYS A 68 -0.01 -4.95 -12.00
CA LYS A 68 0.00 -3.80 -12.92
C LYS A 68 0.31 -2.50 -12.18
N ALA A 69 -0.25 -2.32 -10.99
CA ALA A 69 0.02 -1.15 -10.17
C ALA A 69 1.49 -1.08 -9.76
N LEU A 70 2.09 -2.20 -9.38
CA LEU A 70 3.52 -2.25 -9.06
C LEU A 70 4.40 -1.91 -10.26
N GLN A 71 4.03 -2.33 -11.46
CA GLN A 71 4.75 -1.97 -12.67
C GLN A 71 4.74 -0.46 -12.91
N LYS A 72 3.61 0.19 -12.67
CA LYS A 72 3.50 1.65 -12.78
C LYS A 72 4.33 2.36 -11.72
N LEU A 73 4.33 1.87 -10.48
CA LEU A 73 5.17 2.41 -9.41
C LEU A 73 6.65 2.30 -9.75
N ASN A 74 7.08 1.18 -10.29
CA ASN A 74 8.47 0.96 -10.68
C ASN A 74 8.96 1.97 -11.72
N ARG A 75 8.10 2.48 -12.57
CA ARG A 75 8.47 3.45 -13.60
C ARG A 75 8.88 4.80 -13.03
N ILE A 76 8.39 5.15 -11.85
CA ILE A 76 8.70 6.43 -11.21
C ILE A 76 9.67 6.29 -10.02
N LEU A 77 10.02 5.07 -9.69
CA LEU A 77 11.08 4.80 -8.74
C LEU A 77 12.42 4.74 -9.49
#